data_c80f6971e6b8a8d488acd5cd4c67813e
#
_entry.id   c80f6971e6b8a8d488acd5cd4c67813e
#
_cell.length_a   1.000
_cell.length_b   1.000
_cell.length_c   1.000
_cell.angle_alpha   90.00
_cell.angle_beta   90.00
_cell.angle_gamma   90.00
#
_symmetry.space_group_name_H-M   'P 1'
#
loop_
_entity.id
_entity.type
_entity.pdbx_description
1 polymer ?
#
loop_
_entity_poly.entity_id
_entity_poly.type
_entity_poly.pdbx_seq_one_letter_code
_entity_poly.pdbx_strand_id
1 'polypeptide(L)'
;QTIKRAADAGSNIIDVIAYPFITDLDNIIKEFPVAEWGKYNKGFKIGGVKITIDGSPQGKTAFFSTPYLTGGPGGEKNWKGELTFPQDMVNQMVKKVYDMKVPLSLHCNGDASIDAFLKAYEFARAGDYSQPWNVTIIHTQFMRKDQMAKFVKYNIRPSFYTLHTYYF
;
A
#
# COMPACT_ATOMS: atom_id res chain seq x y z
N GLN A 1 3.67 -7.17 -17.97
CA GLN A 1 4.09 -7.74 -19.27
C GLN A 1 4.82 -6.73 -20.16
N THR A 2 4.30 -5.51 -20.39
CA THR A 2 4.92 -4.52 -21.29
C THR A 2 6.34 -4.12 -20.83
N ILE A 3 6.52 -3.82 -19.53
CA ILE A 3 7.82 -3.44 -18.96
C ILE A 3 8.82 -4.59 -19.09
N LYS A 4 8.40 -5.83 -18.84
CA LYS A 4 9.28 -6.99 -18.99
C LYS A 4 9.71 -7.16 -20.45
N ARG A 5 8.80 -7.01 -21.42
CA ARG A 5 9.15 -7.08 -22.85
C ARG A 5 10.17 -6.00 -23.24
N ALA A 6 10.04 -4.78 -22.70
CA ALA A 6 11.01 -3.71 -22.91
C ALA A 6 12.39 -4.08 -22.32
N ALA A 7 12.41 -4.68 -21.11
CA ALA A 7 13.64 -5.17 -20.50
C ALA A 7 14.29 -6.28 -21.35
N ASP A 8 13.51 -7.26 -21.81
CA ASP A 8 14.00 -8.36 -22.64
C ASP A 8 14.60 -7.86 -23.97
N ALA A 9 14.00 -6.81 -24.55
CA ALA A 9 14.48 -6.15 -25.75
C ALA A 9 15.68 -5.20 -25.52
N GLY A 10 16.13 -5.01 -24.27
CA GLY A 10 17.20 -4.06 -23.93
C GLY A 10 16.80 -2.59 -24.10
N SER A 11 15.50 -2.28 -24.09
CA SER A 11 14.99 -0.92 -24.31
C SER A 11 14.90 -0.09 -23.03
N ASN A 12 15.11 -0.68 -21.85
CA ASN A 12 15.12 0.05 -20.60
C ASN A 12 16.42 0.86 -20.47
N ILE A 13 16.32 2.16 -20.25
CA ILE A 13 17.45 3.06 -19.98
C ILE A 13 17.66 3.29 -18.47
N ILE A 14 16.75 2.80 -17.65
CA ILE A 14 16.80 2.82 -16.17
C ILE A 14 16.39 1.47 -15.62
N ASP A 15 16.80 1.18 -14.40
CA ASP A 15 16.28 0.03 -13.66
C ASP A 15 14.83 0.26 -13.22
N VAL A 16 14.00 -0.77 -13.39
CA VAL A 16 12.57 -0.74 -13.03
C VAL A 16 12.27 -1.77 -11.95
N ILE A 17 11.65 -1.30 -10.87
CA ILE A 17 11.13 -2.15 -9.79
C ILE A 17 9.60 -2.11 -9.86
N ALA A 18 8.97 -3.22 -10.24
CA ALA A 18 7.52 -3.34 -10.33
C ALA A 18 6.91 -3.89 -9.03
N TYR A 19 5.75 -3.35 -8.66
CA TYR A 19 4.92 -3.86 -7.58
C TYR A 19 3.55 -4.22 -8.17
N PRO A 20 3.30 -5.48 -8.53
CA PRO A 20 2.01 -5.90 -9.03
C PRO A 20 0.90 -5.63 -8.01
N PHE A 21 -0.28 -5.30 -8.54
CA PHE A 21 -1.44 -5.04 -7.70
C PHE A 21 -1.99 -6.35 -7.15
N ILE A 22 -2.50 -6.34 -5.93
CA ILE A 22 -2.96 -7.53 -5.20
C ILE A 22 -4.05 -8.32 -5.95
N THR A 23 -4.91 -7.64 -6.72
CA THR A 23 -5.98 -8.28 -7.47
C THR A 23 -5.48 -9.12 -8.65
N ASP A 24 -4.29 -8.81 -9.20
CA ASP A 24 -3.68 -9.55 -10.30
C ASP A 24 -2.62 -10.55 -9.84
N LEU A 25 -2.40 -10.63 -8.53
CA LEU A 25 -1.27 -11.34 -7.95
C LEU A 25 -1.15 -12.79 -8.39
N ASP A 26 -2.28 -13.51 -8.43
CA ASP A 26 -2.28 -14.95 -8.77
C ASP A 26 -1.87 -15.20 -10.24
N ASN A 27 -2.18 -14.28 -11.15
CA ASN A 27 -1.72 -14.35 -12.53
C ASN A 27 -0.23 -13.98 -12.65
N ILE A 28 0.20 -12.98 -11.88
CA ILE A 28 1.62 -12.58 -11.86
C ILE A 28 2.51 -13.69 -11.32
N ILE A 29 2.11 -14.38 -10.25
CA ILE A 29 2.89 -15.50 -9.69
C ILE A 29 3.07 -16.64 -10.69
N LYS A 30 2.10 -16.92 -11.55
CA LYS A 30 2.20 -17.92 -12.60
C LYS A 30 3.27 -17.57 -13.63
N GLU A 31 3.39 -16.28 -13.98
CA GLU A 31 4.37 -15.79 -14.97
C GLU A 31 5.75 -15.52 -14.33
N PHE A 32 5.76 -15.06 -13.08
CA PHE A 32 6.96 -14.66 -12.34
C PHE A 32 6.96 -15.37 -10.97
N PRO A 33 7.61 -16.54 -10.84
CA PRO A 33 7.68 -17.25 -9.57
C PRO A 33 8.25 -16.39 -8.44
N VAL A 34 7.65 -16.44 -7.26
CA VAL A 34 8.03 -15.62 -6.09
C VAL A 34 9.51 -15.77 -5.73
N ALA A 35 10.09 -16.95 -5.96
CA ALA A 35 11.52 -17.20 -5.70
C ALA A 35 12.49 -16.34 -6.54
N GLU A 36 11.99 -15.73 -7.63
CA GLU A 36 12.75 -14.83 -8.51
C GLU A 36 12.60 -13.35 -8.12
N TRP A 37 11.65 -13.03 -7.24
CA TRP A 37 11.40 -11.65 -6.84
C TRP A 37 12.60 -11.05 -6.10
N GLY A 38 12.75 -9.74 -6.21
CA GLY A 38 13.90 -9.01 -5.65
C GLY A 38 15.18 -9.10 -6.46
N LYS A 39 15.28 -10.00 -7.45
CA LYS A 39 16.45 -10.17 -8.31
C LYS A 39 16.27 -9.42 -9.62
N TYR A 40 17.26 -8.62 -10.01
CA TYR A 40 17.24 -7.95 -11.30
C TYR A 40 17.53 -8.93 -12.45
N ASN A 41 16.73 -8.80 -13.51
CA ASN A 41 16.97 -9.44 -14.80
C ASN A 41 16.81 -8.35 -15.88
N LYS A 42 17.89 -8.01 -16.58
CA LYS A 42 17.93 -6.97 -17.63
C LYS A 42 17.31 -5.64 -17.17
N GLY A 43 17.69 -5.17 -16.00
CA GLY A 43 17.18 -3.91 -15.45
C GLY A 43 15.72 -3.94 -14.97
N PHE A 44 15.10 -5.12 -14.85
CA PHE A 44 13.74 -5.29 -14.34
C PHE A 44 13.70 -6.25 -13.15
N LYS A 45 12.90 -5.95 -12.13
CA LYS A 45 12.55 -6.90 -11.06
C LYS A 45 11.15 -6.63 -10.50
N ILE A 46 10.57 -7.66 -9.88
CA ILE A 46 9.40 -7.49 -9.01
C ILE A 46 9.92 -7.24 -7.58
N GLY A 47 9.51 -6.12 -6.98
CA GLY A 47 9.99 -5.67 -5.66
C GLY A 47 9.11 -6.10 -4.49
N GLY A 48 7.86 -6.48 -4.74
CA GLY A 48 6.87 -6.82 -3.73
C GLY A 48 5.46 -6.69 -4.28
N VAL A 49 4.46 -6.49 -3.42
CA VAL A 49 3.04 -6.38 -3.81
C VAL A 49 2.52 -4.99 -3.49
N LYS A 50 1.66 -4.44 -4.38
CA LYS A 50 0.93 -3.18 -4.18
C LYS A 50 -0.50 -3.46 -3.73
N ILE A 51 -0.94 -2.73 -2.68
CA ILE A 51 -2.35 -2.64 -2.25
C ILE A 51 -2.74 -1.16 -2.18
N THR A 52 -3.98 -0.84 -2.52
CA THR A 52 -4.57 0.50 -2.33
C THR A 52 -5.87 0.33 -1.58
N ILE A 53 -5.99 0.96 -0.40
CA ILE A 53 -7.14 0.76 0.50
C ILE A 53 -8.03 1.99 0.67
N ASP A 54 -7.60 3.16 0.20
CA ASP A 54 -8.43 4.35 0.07
C ASP A 54 -8.00 5.19 -1.14
N GLY A 55 -8.66 6.31 -1.35
CA GLY A 55 -8.37 7.22 -2.46
C GLY A 55 -7.61 8.47 -2.02
N SER A 56 -7.85 9.60 -2.72
CA SER A 56 -7.19 10.87 -2.47
C SER A 56 -8.08 11.84 -1.68
N PRO A 57 -7.48 12.70 -0.83
CA PRO A 57 -8.22 13.77 -0.13
C PRO A 57 -8.87 14.75 -1.11
N GLN A 58 -8.19 15.08 -2.21
CA GLN A 58 -8.67 16.01 -3.24
C GLN A 58 -9.91 15.48 -3.96
N GLY A 59 -9.95 14.16 -4.22
CA GLY A 59 -11.11 13.48 -4.77
C GLY A 59 -12.18 13.13 -3.75
N LYS A 60 -11.98 13.51 -2.46
CA LYS A 60 -12.86 13.17 -1.33
C LYS A 60 -13.09 11.67 -1.15
N THR A 61 -12.10 10.87 -1.54
CA THR A 61 -12.13 9.40 -1.49
C THR A 61 -11.14 8.81 -0.48
N ALA A 62 -10.30 9.64 0.16
CA ALA A 62 -9.51 9.22 1.31
C ALA A 62 -10.43 8.97 2.51
N PHE A 63 -10.17 7.91 3.29
CA PHE A 63 -11.05 7.50 4.39
C PHE A 63 -10.59 8.11 5.73
N PHE A 64 -11.46 8.98 6.29
CA PHE A 64 -11.20 9.72 7.52
C PHE A 64 -12.04 9.25 8.71
N SER A 65 -11.53 9.48 9.91
CA SER A 65 -12.29 9.31 11.16
C SER A 65 -13.35 10.40 11.36
N THR A 66 -13.15 11.59 10.77
CA THR A 66 -14.06 12.75 10.81
C THR A 66 -14.56 13.07 9.40
N PRO A 67 -15.77 13.64 9.26
CA PRO A 67 -16.30 14.04 7.96
C PRO A 67 -15.48 15.13 7.27
N TYR A 68 -15.50 15.10 5.93
CA TYR A 68 -15.05 16.22 5.11
C TYR A 68 -15.88 17.47 5.39
N LEU A 69 -15.21 18.60 5.59
CA LEU A 69 -15.89 19.91 5.88
C LEU A 69 -16.84 20.35 4.75
N THR A 70 -16.50 19.99 3.52
CA THR A 70 -17.26 20.37 2.31
C THR A 70 -18.20 19.27 1.82
N GLY A 71 -18.44 18.23 2.62
CA GLY A 71 -19.23 17.05 2.22
C GLY A 71 -18.54 16.16 1.19
N GLY A 72 -19.24 15.15 0.71
CA GLY A 72 -18.76 14.16 -0.24
C GLY A 72 -18.70 14.62 -1.69
N PRO A 73 -18.26 13.74 -2.62
CA PRO A 73 -18.20 14.03 -4.05
C PRO A 73 -19.58 14.37 -4.66
N GLY A 74 -20.65 13.73 -4.20
CA GLY A 74 -22.02 13.98 -4.60
C GLY A 74 -22.78 14.94 -3.69
N GLY A 75 -22.09 15.63 -2.75
CA GLY A 75 -22.70 16.55 -1.79
C GLY A 75 -23.22 15.87 -0.51
N GLU A 76 -22.86 14.62 -0.26
CA GLU A 76 -23.28 13.85 0.91
C GLU A 76 -22.80 14.54 2.19
N LYS A 77 -23.75 14.78 3.10
CA LYS A 77 -23.42 15.29 4.44
C LYS A 77 -22.75 14.20 5.27
N ASN A 78 -21.81 14.58 6.10
CA ASN A 78 -21.06 13.65 6.97
C ASN A 78 -20.23 12.60 6.23
N TRP A 79 -19.91 12.83 4.97
CA TRP A 79 -19.04 11.96 4.18
C TRP A 79 -17.64 11.90 4.77
N LYS A 80 -17.11 10.69 4.94
CA LYS A 80 -15.77 10.42 5.50
C LYS A 80 -14.81 9.78 4.51
N GLY A 81 -15.26 9.54 3.28
CA GLY A 81 -14.61 8.57 2.40
C GLY A 81 -14.92 7.14 2.84
N GLU A 82 -14.29 6.19 2.20
CA GLU A 82 -14.49 4.76 2.49
C GLU A 82 -13.26 3.95 2.11
N LEU A 83 -13.16 2.75 2.66
CA LEU A 83 -12.17 1.78 2.22
C LEU A 83 -12.54 1.23 0.82
N THR A 84 -11.54 1.04 -0.03
CA THR A 84 -11.70 0.38 -1.35
C THR A 84 -12.21 -1.06 -1.21
N PHE A 85 -11.90 -1.71 -0.10
CA PHE A 85 -12.30 -3.07 0.24
C PHE A 85 -12.80 -3.14 1.68
N PRO A 86 -13.74 -4.04 2.01
CA PRO A 86 -14.13 -4.31 3.40
C PRO A 86 -12.90 -4.65 4.26
N GLN A 87 -12.94 -4.29 5.55
CA GLN A 87 -11.82 -4.51 6.48
C GLN A 87 -11.31 -5.96 6.48
N ASP A 88 -12.20 -6.94 6.48
CA ASP A 88 -11.81 -8.35 6.49
C ASP A 88 -11.05 -8.74 5.22
N MET A 89 -11.43 -8.18 4.08
CA MET A 89 -10.70 -8.39 2.83
C MET A 89 -9.32 -7.73 2.90
N VAL A 90 -9.20 -6.52 3.46
CA VAL A 90 -7.89 -5.86 3.70
C VAL A 90 -7.03 -6.73 4.61
N ASN A 91 -7.59 -7.29 5.68
CA ASN A 91 -6.89 -8.20 6.60
C ASN A 91 -6.30 -9.41 5.84
N GLN A 92 -7.12 -10.06 4.99
CA GLN A 92 -6.68 -11.23 4.23
C GLN A 92 -5.64 -10.87 3.15
N MET A 93 -5.81 -9.74 2.47
CA MET A 93 -4.84 -9.26 1.47
C MET A 93 -3.47 -9.00 2.10
N VAL A 94 -3.43 -8.29 3.23
CA VAL A 94 -2.18 -7.99 3.96
C VAL A 94 -1.55 -9.27 4.49
N LYS A 95 -2.37 -10.19 5.04
CA LYS A 95 -1.90 -11.50 5.49
C LYS A 95 -1.32 -12.33 4.35
N LYS A 96 -1.97 -12.37 3.18
CA LYS A 96 -1.46 -13.09 2.00
C LYS A 96 -0.05 -12.62 1.62
N VAL A 97 0.19 -11.30 1.61
CA VAL A 97 1.52 -10.75 1.31
C VAL A 97 2.55 -11.09 2.39
N TYR A 98 2.14 -11.06 3.66
CA TYR A 98 2.99 -11.45 4.79
C TYR A 98 3.40 -12.92 4.70
N ASP A 99 2.45 -13.82 4.44
CA ASP A 99 2.70 -15.27 4.33
C ASP A 99 3.64 -15.61 3.15
N MET A 100 3.58 -14.82 2.08
CA MET A 100 4.51 -14.92 0.94
C MET A 100 5.94 -14.44 1.27
N LYS A 101 6.15 -13.78 2.42
CA LYS A 101 7.44 -13.21 2.86
C LYS A 101 8.04 -12.20 1.86
N VAL A 102 7.19 -11.45 1.17
CA VAL A 102 7.60 -10.43 0.21
C VAL A 102 7.30 -9.01 0.73
N PRO A 103 7.99 -7.98 0.22
CA PRO A 103 7.71 -6.60 0.60
C PRO A 103 6.28 -6.17 0.27
N LEU A 104 5.69 -5.33 1.13
CA LEU A 104 4.40 -4.69 0.92
C LEU A 104 4.58 -3.20 0.66
N SER A 105 3.97 -2.71 -0.42
CA SER A 105 3.77 -1.30 -0.70
C SER A 105 2.27 -1.01 -0.66
N LEU A 106 1.80 -0.30 0.37
CA LEU A 106 0.38 -0.05 0.56
C LEU A 106 0.10 1.46 0.52
N HIS A 107 -0.93 1.86 -0.24
CA HIS A 107 -1.42 3.23 -0.29
C HIS A 107 -2.50 3.44 0.77
N CYS A 108 -2.32 4.44 1.63
CA CYS A 108 -3.39 5.02 2.41
C CYS A 108 -3.10 6.49 2.76
N ASN A 109 -4.13 7.32 2.67
CA ASN A 109 -4.08 8.76 2.91
C ASN A 109 -4.75 9.18 4.21
N GLY A 110 -5.99 8.75 4.42
CA GLY A 110 -6.79 9.15 5.56
C GLY A 110 -6.39 8.45 6.85
N ASP A 111 -6.62 9.10 7.98
CA ASP A 111 -6.30 8.54 9.30
C ASP A 111 -7.09 7.26 9.60
N ALA A 112 -8.35 7.15 9.15
CA ALA A 112 -9.13 5.92 9.33
C ALA A 112 -8.62 4.78 8.44
N SER A 113 -8.10 5.07 7.24
CA SER A 113 -7.45 4.04 6.41
C SER A 113 -6.13 3.57 7.03
N ILE A 114 -5.38 4.46 7.69
CA ILE A 114 -4.18 4.07 8.44
C ILE A 114 -4.55 3.15 9.61
N ASP A 115 -5.63 3.42 10.33
CA ASP A 115 -6.13 2.51 11.38
C ASP A 115 -6.53 1.14 10.80
N ALA A 116 -7.20 1.14 9.64
CA ALA A 116 -7.58 -0.10 8.95
C ALA A 116 -6.35 -0.92 8.52
N PHE A 117 -5.33 -0.26 8.00
CA PHE A 117 -4.06 -0.91 7.69
C PHE A 117 -3.37 -1.46 8.94
N LEU A 118 -3.30 -0.70 10.03
CA LEU A 118 -2.68 -1.16 11.29
C LEU A 118 -3.39 -2.39 11.86
N LYS A 119 -4.73 -2.45 11.79
CA LYS A 119 -5.51 -3.65 12.15
C LYS A 119 -5.14 -4.84 11.27
N ALA A 120 -5.04 -4.63 9.97
CA ALA A 120 -4.67 -5.69 9.04
C ALA A 120 -3.21 -6.16 9.24
N TYR A 121 -2.30 -5.26 9.56
CA TYR A 121 -0.92 -5.58 9.91
C TYR A 121 -0.84 -6.43 11.18
N GLU A 122 -1.53 -5.99 12.25
CA GLU A 122 -1.60 -6.73 13.52
C GLU A 122 -2.24 -8.11 13.33
N PHE A 123 -3.30 -8.21 12.52
CA PHE A 123 -3.93 -9.48 12.12
C PHE A 123 -2.95 -10.41 11.38
N ALA A 124 -2.24 -9.89 10.39
CA ALA A 124 -1.28 -10.67 9.60
C ALA A 124 -0.13 -11.21 10.45
N ARG A 125 0.34 -10.41 11.42
CA ARG A 125 1.44 -10.77 12.33
C ARG A 125 1.03 -11.72 13.44
N ALA A 126 -0.23 -11.79 13.80
CA ALA A 126 -0.78 -12.66 14.85
C ALA A 126 0.01 -12.61 16.18
N GLY A 127 0.55 -11.43 16.53
CA GLY A 127 1.35 -11.20 17.74
C GLY A 127 2.84 -11.54 17.62
N ASP A 128 3.28 -12.15 16.51
CA ASP A 128 4.71 -12.41 16.26
C ASP A 128 5.36 -11.29 15.44
N TYR A 129 6.20 -10.50 16.10
CA TYR A 129 6.96 -9.41 15.50
C TYR A 129 8.47 -9.71 15.43
N SER A 130 8.88 -10.95 15.68
CA SER A 130 10.29 -11.36 15.72
C SER A 130 10.98 -11.25 14.36
N GLN A 131 10.25 -11.52 13.28
CA GLN A 131 10.81 -11.46 11.94
C GLN A 131 10.59 -10.08 11.30
N PRO A 132 11.64 -9.46 10.72
CA PRO A 132 11.48 -8.19 10.02
C PRO A 132 10.60 -8.38 8.77
N TRP A 133 9.71 -7.42 8.53
CA TRP A 133 8.92 -7.35 7.30
C TRP A 133 9.06 -5.99 6.65
N ASN A 134 9.42 -5.99 5.36
CA ASN A 134 9.60 -4.76 4.61
C ASN A 134 8.23 -4.20 4.18
N VAL A 135 7.74 -3.22 4.93
CA VAL A 135 6.45 -2.55 4.68
C VAL A 135 6.65 -1.06 4.48
N THR A 136 6.16 -0.56 3.35
CA THR A 136 6.15 0.88 3.04
C THR A 136 4.71 1.34 2.81
N ILE A 137 4.30 2.38 3.53
CA ILE A 137 2.97 2.98 3.39
C ILE A 137 3.11 4.30 2.66
N ILE A 138 2.48 4.35 1.48
CA ILE A 138 2.58 5.48 0.56
C ILE A 138 1.58 6.55 0.98
N HIS A 139 2.01 7.80 0.94
CA HIS A 139 1.38 9.04 1.34
C HIS A 139 1.29 9.22 2.85
N THR A 140 0.48 8.44 3.59
CA THR A 140 0.25 8.62 5.03
C THR A 140 -0.03 10.07 5.42
N GLN A 141 -0.73 10.80 4.54
CA GLN A 141 -0.81 12.26 4.56
C GLN A 141 -1.45 12.81 5.83
N PHE A 142 -2.43 12.11 6.37
CA PHE A 142 -3.18 12.53 7.58
C PHE A 142 -2.91 11.63 8.78
N MET A 143 -1.65 11.24 8.94
CA MET A 143 -1.22 10.39 10.05
C MET A 143 -1.32 11.11 11.40
N ARG A 144 -1.99 10.49 12.38
CA ARG A 144 -2.05 10.97 13.76
C ARG A 144 -0.81 10.56 14.56
N LYS A 145 -0.53 11.27 15.67
CA LYS A 145 0.62 10.98 16.54
C LYS A 145 0.61 9.56 17.13
N ASP A 146 -0.58 9.05 17.49
CA ASP A 146 -0.73 7.69 18.02
C ASP A 146 -0.39 6.63 16.96
N GLN A 147 -0.73 6.88 15.71
CA GLN A 147 -0.37 6.02 14.57
C GLN A 147 1.14 6.06 14.29
N MET A 148 1.78 7.24 14.38
CA MET A 148 3.24 7.36 14.26
C MET A 148 3.96 6.47 15.27
N ALA A 149 3.49 6.44 16.54
CA ALA A 149 4.07 5.58 17.57
C ALA A 149 3.99 4.09 17.18
N LYS A 150 2.88 3.63 16.58
CA LYS A 150 2.74 2.27 16.07
C LYS A 150 3.66 1.99 14.87
N PHE A 151 3.83 2.94 13.96
CA PHE A 151 4.76 2.80 12.82
C PHE A 151 6.20 2.60 13.32
N VAL A 152 6.64 3.39 14.31
CA VAL A 152 7.96 3.22 14.94
C VAL A 152 8.05 1.85 15.61
N LYS A 153 7.06 1.48 16.44
CA LYS A 153 7.03 0.20 17.14
C LYS A 153 7.13 -1.00 16.21
N TYR A 154 6.48 -0.95 15.05
CA TYR A 154 6.40 -2.05 14.09
C TYR A 154 7.44 -1.96 12.98
N ASN A 155 8.32 -0.94 12.98
CA ASN A 155 9.29 -0.67 11.94
C ASN A 155 8.64 -0.55 10.54
N ILE A 156 7.47 0.12 10.48
CA ILE A 156 6.76 0.43 9.25
C ILE A 156 7.30 1.75 8.70
N ARG A 157 7.60 1.82 7.41
CA ARG A 157 8.15 3.02 6.77
C ARG A 157 7.06 3.84 6.10
N PRO A 158 6.82 5.10 6.51
CA PRO A 158 5.99 6.02 5.76
C PRO A 158 6.78 6.59 4.57
N SER A 159 6.11 6.75 3.43
CA SER A 159 6.63 7.44 2.25
C SER A 159 5.80 8.69 2.01
N PHE A 160 6.15 9.77 2.72
CA PHE A 160 5.43 11.03 2.65
C PHE A 160 5.59 11.71 1.30
N TYR A 161 4.51 12.30 0.80
CA TYR A 161 4.55 13.24 -0.31
C TYR A 161 4.52 14.67 0.25
N THR A 162 5.67 15.24 0.47
CA THR A 162 5.85 16.52 1.20
C THR A 162 5.18 17.72 0.53
N LEU A 163 4.96 17.68 -0.78
CA LEU A 163 4.25 18.77 -1.49
C LEU A 163 2.78 18.90 -1.09
N HIS A 164 2.15 17.85 -0.55
CA HIS A 164 0.78 17.94 -0.06
C HIS A 164 0.60 18.99 1.04
N THR A 165 1.59 19.16 1.92
CA THR A 165 1.53 20.18 2.99
C THR A 165 1.59 21.61 2.48
N TYR A 166 2.06 21.82 1.25
CA TYR A 166 2.13 23.14 0.63
C TYR A 166 0.89 23.46 -0.21
N TYR A 167 0.36 22.48 -0.94
CA TYR A 167 -0.72 22.69 -1.92
C TYR A 167 -2.11 22.39 -1.38
N PHE A 168 -2.25 21.74 -0.23
CA PHE A 168 -3.52 21.30 0.35
C PHE A 168 -3.53 21.57 1.89
#